data_431d91b99b2768ebd89ce95a38522338
#
_entry.id   431d91b99b2768ebd89ce95a38522338
#
_cell.length_a   1.000
_cell.length_b   1.000
_cell.length_c   1.000
_cell.angle_alpha   90.00
_cell.angle_beta   90.00
_cell.angle_gamma   90.00
#
_symmetry.space_group_name_H-M   'P 1'
#
loop_
_entity.id
_entity.type
_entity.pdbx_description
1 polymer ?
#
loop_
_entity_poly.entity_id
_entity_poly.type
_entity_poly.pdbx_seq_one_letter_code
_entity_poly.pdbx_strand_id
1 'polypeptide(L)'
;MIFEPQPLEFFKGYDAPPRISSLREKVEYLTELGVDYIAVAKFDNSFRSLSAEQFADILKEKLNAQSLVLGDDFHFGKNRQGNSEFLENYGFQVHNLETILSEGERVSSTRIRQTLAAGDLALAAQLLGRPYSITGRVQYGDQIGRTLDFPTINV
;
A
#
# COMPACT_ATOMS: atom_id res chain seq x y z
N MET A 1 -4.16 -8.50 -3.13
CA MET A 1 -4.40 -8.50 -1.67
C MET A 1 -3.77 -7.26 -1.05
N ILE A 2 -4.42 -6.63 -0.10
CA ILE A 2 -3.88 -5.51 0.71
C ILE A 2 -4.05 -5.82 2.20
N PHE A 3 -3.26 -5.16 3.05
CA PHE A 3 -3.27 -5.38 4.50
C PHE A 3 -3.81 -4.15 5.24
N GLU A 4 -4.68 -4.39 6.26
CA GLU A 4 -5.23 -3.33 7.09
C GLU A 4 -5.25 -3.78 8.57
N PRO A 5 -4.59 -3.05 9.51
CA PRO A 5 -3.66 -1.96 9.24
C PRO A 5 -2.46 -2.39 8.39
N GLN A 6 -1.68 -1.43 7.88
CA GLN A 6 -0.45 -1.76 7.17
C GLN A 6 0.56 -2.42 8.15
N PRO A 7 1.40 -3.37 7.69
CA PRO A 7 2.35 -4.04 8.57
C PRO A 7 3.22 -3.08 9.39
N LEU A 8 3.70 -1.97 8.80
CA LEU A 8 4.49 -0.98 9.52
C LEU A 8 3.69 -0.26 10.61
N GLU A 9 2.41 -0.01 10.41
CA GLU A 9 1.53 0.58 11.42
C GLU A 9 1.30 -0.38 12.59
N PHE A 10 1.12 -1.66 12.27
CA PHE A 10 0.98 -2.69 13.30
C PHE A 10 2.24 -2.81 14.18
N PHE A 11 3.45 -2.74 13.58
CA PHE A 11 4.70 -2.90 14.32
C PHE A 11 5.18 -1.63 15.03
N LYS A 12 4.93 -0.44 14.45
CA LYS A 12 5.48 0.82 14.92
C LYS A 12 4.45 1.73 15.62
N GLY A 13 3.15 1.44 15.47
CA GLY A 13 2.11 2.28 16.03
C GLY A 13 2.22 3.74 15.56
N TYR A 14 2.34 4.66 16.49
CA TYR A 14 2.48 6.10 16.19
C TYR A 14 3.77 6.48 15.46
N ASP A 15 4.83 5.65 15.54
CA ASP A 15 6.10 5.90 14.84
C ASP A 15 6.08 5.37 13.40
N ALA A 16 4.94 4.86 12.93
CA ALA A 16 4.80 4.42 11.55
C ALA A 16 4.84 5.61 10.59
N PRO A 17 5.45 5.44 9.41
CA PRO A 17 5.42 6.48 8.39
C PRO A 17 3.97 6.83 7.99
N PRO A 18 3.65 8.11 7.73
CA PRO A 18 2.30 8.52 7.33
C PRO A 18 1.85 7.79 6.06
N ARG A 19 0.56 7.54 5.95
CA ARG A 19 -0.03 6.92 4.77
C ARG A 19 0.07 7.87 3.58
N ILE A 20 0.48 7.36 2.43
CA ILE A 20 0.39 8.09 1.16
C ILE A 20 -1.04 8.05 0.64
N SER A 21 -1.74 6.94 0.89
CA SER A 21 -3.15 6.74 0.48
C SER A 21 -3.91 6.02 1.58
N SER A 22 -5.13 6.43 1.84
CA SER A 22 -6.09 5.73 2.70
C SER A 22 -6.49 4.37 2.08
N LEU A 23 -7.14 3.51 2.88
CA LEU A 23 -7.71 2.27 2.35
C LEU A 23 -8.73 2.54 1.23
N ARG A 24 -9.59 3.55 1.43
CA ARG A 24 -10.60 3.94 0.45
C ARG A 24 -9.96 4.34 -0.88
N GLU A 25 -8.97 5.22 -0.86
CA GLU A 25 -8.26 5.66 -2.06
C GLU A 25 -7.57 4.49 -2.77
N LYS A 26 -6.95 3.56 -2.03
CA LYS A 26 -6.37 2.35 -2.64
C LYS A 26 -7.42 1.52 -3.38
N VAL A 27 -8.59 1.33 -2.77
CA VAL A 27 -9.69 0.60 -3.41
C VAL A 27 -10.17 1.32 -4.66
N GLU A 28 -10.38 2.62 -4.60
CA GLU A 28 -10.80 3.45 -5.74
C GLU A 28 -9.80 3.33 -6.89
N TYR A 29 -8.49 3.53 -6.65
CA TYR A 29 -7.46 3.42 -7.70
C TYR A 29 -7.32 2.02 -8.27
N LEU A 30 -7.36 0.99 -7.45
CA LEU A 30 -7.29 -0.38 -7.95
C LEU A 30 -8.49 -0.73 -8.82
N THR A 31 -9.68 -0.22 -8.47
CA THR A 31 -10.90 -0.38 -9.27
C THR A 31 -10.79 0.34 -10.62
N GLU A 32 -10.27 1.59 -10.62
CA GLU A 32 -10.01 2.35 -11.85
C GLU A 32 -9.00 1.66 -12.77
N LEU A 33 -8.04 0.93 -12.20
CA LEU A 33 -7.07 0.11 -12.94
C LEU A 33 -7.63 -1.23 -13.42
N GLY A 34 -8.90 -1.51 -13.19
CA GLY A 34 -9.57 -2.72 -13.67
C GLY A 34 -9.36 -3.96 -12.78
N VAL A 35 -9.03 -3.77 -11.49
CA VAL A 35 -8.95 -4.89 -10.54
C VAL A 35 -10.36 -5.31 -10.14
N ASP A 36 -10.74 -6.54 -10.45
CA ASP A 36 -12.08 -7.08 -10.18
C ASP A 36 -12.35 -7.36 -8.70
N TYR A 37 -11.34 -7.84 -7.96
CA TYR A 37 -11.47 -8.24 -6.55
C TYR A 37 -10.32 -7.72 -5.71
N ILE A 38 -10.65 -7.16 -4.56
CA ILE A 38 -9.66 -6.67 -3.60
C ILE A 38 -9.82 -7.42 -2.29
N ALA A 39 -8.90 -8.34 -2.01
CA ALA A 39 -8.85 -9.02 -0.72
C ALA A 39 -8.16 -8.11 0.31
N VAL A 40 -8.91 -7.68 1.33
CA VAL A 40 -8.38 -6.91 2.46
C VAL A 40 -8.12 -7.87 3.61
N ALA A 41 -6.85 -8.16 3.89
CA ALA A 41 -6.46 -9.03 4.99
C ALA A 41 -6.20 -8.20 6.26
N LYS A 42 -6.83 -8.60 7.37
CA LYS A 42 -6.54 -8.01 8.67
C LYS A 42 -5.13 -8.40 9.11
N PHE A 43 -4.26 -7.40 9.29
CA PHE A 43 -2.91 -7.65 9.78
C PHE A 43 -2.87 -7.55 11.30
N ASP A 44 -2.93 -8.68 11.97
CA ASP A 44 -2.92 -8.80 13.43
C ASP A 44 -1.91 -9.86 13.90
N ASN A 45 -1.91 -10.17 15.20
CA ASN A 45 -1.02 -11.17 15.79
C ASN A 45 -1.21 -12.56 15.19
N SER A 46 -2.43 -12.94 14.83
CA SER A 46 -2.71 -14.24 14.19
C SER A 46 -2.10 -14.28 12.79
N PHE A 47 -2.34 -13.23 11.99
CA PHE A 47 -1.84 -13.15 10.62
C PHE A 47 -0.30 -13.10 10.56
N ARG A 48 0.34 -12.28 11.40
CA ARG A 48 1.82 -12.18 11.44
C ARG A 48 2.52 -13.47 11.88
N SER A 49 1.83 -14.35 12.59
CA SER A 49 2.37 -15.62 13.09
C SER A 49 2.26 -16.76 12.08
N LEU A 50 1.57 -16.57 10.96
CA LEU A 50 1.44 -17.57 9.91
C LEU A 50 2.81 -17.98 9.38
N SER A 51 3.03 -19.29 9.22
CA SER A 51 4.19 -19.80 8.50
C SER A 51 4.10 -19.45 7.00
N ALA A 52 5.18 -19.65 6.26
CA ALA A 52 5.15 -19.47 4.81
C ALA A 52 4.15 -20.41 4.14
N GLU A 53 4.08 -21.68 4.60
CA GLU A 53 3.13 -22.68 4.12
C GLU A 53 1.69 -22.24 4.37
N GLN A 54 1.37 -21.82 5.62
CA GLN A 54 0.01 -21.38 5.97
C GLN A 54 -0.45 -20.18 5.15
N PHE A 55 0.46 -19.26 4.86
CA PHE A 55 0.14 -18.14 3.97
C PHE A 55 -0.09 -18.60 2.53
N ALA A 56 0.75 -19.50 2.01
CA ALA A 56 0.58 -20.11 0.69
C ALA A 56 -0.75 -20.89 0.59
N ASP A 57 -1.15 -21.61 1.63
CA ASP A 57 -2.47 -22.27 1.71
C ASP A 57 -3.61 -21.26 1.57
N ILE A 58 -3.53 -20.12 2.25
CA ILE A 58 -4.55 -19.05 2.12
C ILE A 58 -4.64 -18.58 0.67
N LEU A 59 -3.52 -18.34 0.00
CA LEU A 59 -3.52 -17.93 -1.41
C LEU A 59 -4.13 -18.99 -2.31
N LYS A 60 -3.81 -20.26 -2.09
CA LYS A 60 -4.23 -21.38 -2.92
C LYS A 60 -5.67 -21.79 -2.65
N GLU A 61 -6.02 -21.99 -1.39
CA GLU A 61 -7.31 -22.59 -1.01
C GLU A 61 -8.43 -21.57 -0.77
N LYS A 62 -8.09 -20.39 -0.23
CA LYS A 62 -9.08 -19.36 0.06
C LYS A 62 -9.28 -18.37 -1.07
N LEU A 63 -8.20 -18.02 -1.77
CA LEU A 63 -8.25 -17.07 -2.88
C LEU A 63 -8.21 -17.75 -4.25
N ASN A 64 -8.01 -19.07 -4.29
CA ASN A 64 -7.88 -19.85 -5.52
C ASN A 64 -6.87 -19.23 -6.52
N ALA A 65 -5.79 -18.65 -5.98
CA ALA A 65 -4.77 -18.02 -6.79
C ALA A 65 -3.96 -19.08 -7.53
N GLN A 66 -3.72 -18.87 -8.80
CA GLN A 66 -2.88 -19.72 -9.65
C GLN A 66 -1.59 -19.01 -10.06
N SER A 67 -1.69 -17.71 -10.30
CA SER A 67 -0.57 -16.87 -10.70
C SER A 67 -0.43 -15.68 -9.72
N LEU A 68 0.82 -15.34 -9.43
CA LEU A 68 1.15 -14.27 -8.48
C LEU A 68 2.09 -13.26 -9.16
N VAL A 69 1.83 -11.98 -8.95
CA VAL A 69 2.69 -10.88 -9.38
C VAL A 69 3.29 -10.26 -8.11
N LEU A 70 4.61 -10.29 -7.99
CA LEU A 70 5.33 -9.91 -6.77
C LEU A 70 6.42 -8.89 -7.08
N GLY A 71 6.73 -8.03 -6.13
CA GLY A 71 7.93 -7.19 -6.19
C GLY A 71 9.20 -8.01 -5.93
N ASP A 72 10.33 -7.52 -6.40
CA ASP A 72 11.66 -8.14 -6.31
C ASP A 72 12.13 -8.41 -4.86
N ASP A 73 11.63 -7.64 -3.89
CA ASP A 73 11.96 -7.75 -2.47
C ASP A 73 10.85 -8.40 -1.62
N PHE A 74 9.88 -9.05 -2.26
CA PHE A 74 8.73 -9.62 -1.57
C PHE A 74 9.12 -10.78 -0.65
N HIS A 75 8.76 -10.63 0.62
CA HIS A 75 8.90 -11.68 1.64
C HIS A 75 7.66 -11.75 2.52
N PHE A 76 7.33 -12.94 2.96
CA PHE A 76 6.12 -13.21 3.74
C PHE A 76 6.34 -14.32 4.78
N GLY A 77 5.30 -14.56 5.56
CA GLY A 77 5.32 -15.55 6.63
C GLY A 77 6.13 -15.09 7.85
N LYS A 78 6.04 -15.86 8.91
CA LYS A 78 6.76 -15.61 10.16
C LYS A 78 8.25 -15.52 9.89
N ASN A 79 8.91 -14.49 10.42
CA ASN A 79 10.33 -14.22 10.24
C ASN A 79 10.76 -14.03 8.77
N ARG A 80 9.85 -13.68 7.87
CA ARG A 80 10.11 -13.46 6.44
C ARG A 80 10.71 -14.68 5.73
N GLN A 81 10.32 -15.89 6.12
CA GLN A 81 10.86 -17.14 5.58
C GLN A 81 10.39 -17.45 4.15
N GLY A 82 9.22 -16.94 3.74
CA GLY A 82 8.70 -17.10 2.38
C GLY A 82 9.23 -16.02 1.45
N ASN A 83 9.48 -16.38 0.21
CA ASN A 83 9.90 -15.53 -0.91
C ASN A 83 9.27 -16.04 -2.23
N SER A 84 9.64 -15.45 -3.36
CA SER A 84 9.15 -15.87 -4.69
C SER A 84 9.47 -17.34 -4.99
N GLU A 85 10.70 -17.78 -4.74
CA GLU A 85 11.14 -19.16 -4.97
C GLU A 85 10.33 -20.17 -4.16
N PHE A 86 10.02 -19.85 -2.90
CA PHE A 86 9.14 -20.66 -2.07
C PHE A 86 7.76 -20.86 -2.72
N LEU A 87 7.16 -19.79 -3.28
CA LEU A 87 5.85 -19.85 -3.92
C LEU A 87 5.88 -20.62 -5.24
N GLU A 88 6.96 -20.51 -6.01
CA GLU A 88 7.18 -21.33 -7.22
C GLU A 88 7.24 -22.82 -6.86
N ASN A 89 8.03 -23.17 -5.83
CA ASN A 89 8.13 -24.55 -5.34
C ASN A 89 6.81 -25.05 -4.73
N TYR A 90 5.97 -24.15 -4.23
CA TYR A 90 4.62 -24.47 -3.72
C TYR A 90 3.60 -24.70 -4.85
N GLY A 91 3.97 -24.42 -6.10
CA GLY A 91 3.18 -24.67 -7.31
C GLY A 91 2.40 -23.48 -7.83
N PHE A 92 2.80 -22.23 -7.49
CA PHE A 92 2.27 -21.02 -8.11
C PHE A 92 3.09 -20.64 -9.36
N GLN A 93 2.43 -20.05 -10.33
CA GLN A 93 3.10 -19.31 -11.37
C GLN A 93 3.45 -17.92 -10.84
N VAL A 94 4.74 -17.62 -10.69
CA VAL A 94 5.21 -16.34 -10.11
C VAL A 94 5.80 -15.44 -11.20
N HIS A 95 5.36 -14.19 -11.20
CA HIS A 95 5.88 -13.12 -12.05
C HIS A 95 6.50 -12.05 -11.14
N ASN A 96 7.82 -11.93 -11.19
CA ASN A 96 8.53 -10.89 -10.45
C ASN A 96 8.54 -9.59 -11.25
N LEU A 97 8.10 -8.50 -10.61
CA LEU A 97 8.18 -7.15 -11.19
C LEU A 97 9.59 -6.59 -10.98
N GLU A 98 10.13 -6.05 -12.05
CA GLU A 98 11.37 -5.30 -11.98
C GLU A 98 11.19 -4.00 -11.19
N THR A 99 12.28 -3.56 -10.55
CA THR A 99 12.30 -2.26 -9.87
C THR A 99 12.06 -1.13 -10.86
N ILE A 100 11.04 -0.32 -10.60
CA ILE A 100 10.76 0.89 -11.41
C ILE A 100 11.72 1.99 -10.97
N LEU A 101 12.41 2.59 -11.95
CA LEU A 101 13.28 3.73 -11.74
C LEU A 101 12.65 5.01 -12.33
N SER A 102 12.87 6.12 -11.66
CA SER A 102 12.60 7.47 -12.15
C SER A 102 13.85 8.30 -11.92
N GLU A 103 14.42 8.86 -13.01
CA GLU A 103 15.68 9.61 -12.98
C GLU A 103 16.86 8.81 -12.40
N GLY A 104 16.91 7.51 -12.66
CA GLY A 104 17.96 6.62 -12.17
C GLY A 104 17.81 6.15 -10.74
N GLU A 105 16.81 6.62 -10.01
CA GLU A 105 16.53 6.23 -8.63
C GLU A 105 15.25 5.40 -8.50
N ARG A 106 15.25 4.45 -7.57
CA ARG A 106 14.10 3.59 -7.30
C ARG A 106 12.87 4.40 -6.89
N VAL A 107 11.72 4.15 -7.54
CA VAL A 107 10.41 4.62 -7.08
C VAL A 107 10.01 3.83 -5.85
N SER A 108 9.85 4.51 -4.72
CA SER A 108 9.50 3.88 -3.44
C SER A 108 8.59 4.77 -2.59
N SER A 109 7.83 4.15 -1.70
CA SER A 109 6.99 4.89 -0.74
C SER A 109 7.82 5.85 0.15
N THR A 110 9.06 5.51 0.44
CA THR A 110 9.96 6.38 1.21
C THR A 110 10.29 7.64 0.43
N ARG A 111 10.71 7.51 -0.83
CA ARG A 111 11.01 8.64 -1.70
C ARG A 111 9.79 9.53 -1.91
N ILE A 112 8.61 8.94 -2.15
CA ILE A 112 7.37 9.70 -2.30
C ILE A 112 7.04 10.51 -1.04
N ARG A 113 7.18 9.92 0.16
CA ARG A 113 6.96 10.68 1.41
C ARG A 113 7.94 11.84 1.59
N GLN A 114 9.21 11.63 1.28
CA GLN A 114 10.23 12.68 1.34
C GLN A 114 9.92 13.82 0.37
N THR A 115 9.52 13.48 -0.85
CA THR A 115 9.12 14.45 -1.89
C THR A 115 7.89 15.26 -1.46
N LEU A 116 6.87 14.60 -0.91
CA LEU A 116 5.68 15.28 -0.36
C LEU A 116 6.02 16.18 0.83
N ALA A 117 6.91 15.73 1.73
CA ALA A 117 7.36 16.54 2.87
C ALA A 117 8.17 17.76 2.43
N ALA A 118 8.89 17.69 1.32
CA ALA A 118 9.59 18.82 0.71
C ALA A 118 8.65 19.77 -0.06
N GLY A 119 7.38 19.43 -0.24
CA GLY A 119 6.40 20.23 -0.99
C GLY A 119 6.55 20.12 -2.50
N ASP A 120 7.37 19.22 -3.01
CA ASP A 120 7.54 19.01 -4.46
C ASP A 120 6.40 18.11 -5.01
N LEU A 121 5.26 18.74 -5.26
CA LEU A 121 4.08 18.04 -5.78
C LEU A 121 4.24 17.58 -7.23
N ALA A 122 5.12 18.23 -8.00
CA ALA A 122 5.38 17.85 -9.39
C ALA A 122 6.13 16.51 -9.44
N LEU A 123 7.23 16.40 -8.70
CA LEU A 123 7.98 15.14 -8.60
C LEU A 123 7.13 14.04 -7.91
N ALA A 124 6.36 14.39 -6.87
CA ALA A 124 5.46 13.44 -6.24
C ALA A 124 4.44 12.85 -7.23
N ALA A 125 3.86 13.68 -8.11
CA ALA A 125 2.94 13.23 -9.15
C ALA A 125 3.63 12.31 -10.17
N GLN A 126 4.86 12.64 -10.57
CA GLN A 126 5.67 11.79 -11.46
C GLN A 126 5.94 10.42 -10.83
N LEU A 127 6.36 10.39 -9.56
CA LEU A 127 6.65 9.14 -8.83
C LEU A 127 5.39 8.29 -8.58
N LEU A 128 4.23 8.93 -8.39
CA LEU A 128 2.94 8.26 -8.17
C LEU A 128 2.27 7.83 -9.48
N GLY A 129 2.68 8.38 -10.63
CA GLY A 129 1.99 8.23 -11.90
C GLY A 129 0.64 8.97 -11.97
N ARG A 130 0.34 9.84 -10.99
CA ARG A 130 -0.89 10.63 -10.88
C ARG A 130 -0.71 11.79 -9.91
N PRO A 131 -1.54 12.85 -9.98
CA PRO A 131 -1.54 13.90 -8.97
C PRO A 131 -1.76 13.34 -7.57
N TYR A 132 -1.05 13.89 -6.59
CA TYR A 132 -1.33 13.57 -5.19
C TYR A 132 -2.68 14.17 -4.78
N SER A 133 -3.50 13.38 -4.13
CA SER A 133 -4.82 13.81 -3.64
C SER A 133 -5.04 13.30 -2.22
N ILE A 134 -5.89 14.02 -1.49
CA ILE A 134 -6.37 13.64 -0.16
C ILE A 134 -7.88 13.54 -0.23
N THR A 135 -8.41 12.38 0.14
CA THR A 135 -9.84 12.14 0.19
C THR A 135 -10.29 12.00 1.64
N GLY A 136 -11.25 12.80 2.04
CA GLY A 136 -11.79 12.75 3.39
C GLY A 136 -13.21 13.30 3.46
N ARG A 137 -13.80 13.19 4.65
CA ARG A 137 -15.10 13.77 4.93
C ARG A 137 -14.91 15.23 5.36
N VAL A 138 -15.53 16.17 4.65
CA VAL A 138 -15.52 17.58 5.04
C VAL A 138 -16.12 17.73 6.44
N GLN A 139 -15.36 18.32 7.34
CA GLN A 139 -15.79 18.61 8.70
C GLN A 139 -15.87 20.11 8.95
N TYR A 140 -16.76 20.49 9.84
CA TYR A 140 -16.84 21.88 10.31
C TYR A 140 -15.68 22.13 11.27
N GLY A 141 -14.81 23.09 10.93
CA GLY A 141 -13.83 23.67 11.86
C GLY A 141 -14.38 24.97 12.47
N ASP A 142 -13.49 25.77 13.04
CA ASP A 142 -13.82 27.04 13.71
C ASP A 142 -14.33 28.14 12.77
N GLN A 143 -14.35 27.85 11.46
CA GLN A 143 -14.84 28.74 10.38
C GLN A 143 -14.17 30.13 10.34
N ILE A 144 -12.97 30.27 10.90
CA ILE A 144 -12.21 31.53 10.96
C ILE A 144 -11.98 32.10 9.55
N GLY A 145 -11.74 31.24 8.57
CA GLY A 145 -11.54 31.66 7.16
C GLY A 145 -12.73 32.46 6.59
N ARG A 146 -13.96 32.21 7.06
CA ARG A 146 -15.13 32.98 6.62
C ARG A 146 -15.10 34.42 7.11
N THR A 147 -14.51 34.69 8.26
CA THR A 147 -14.37 36.06 8.79
C THR A 147 -13.31 36.87 8.07
N LEU A 148 -12.49 36.19 7.26
CA LEU A 148 -11.41 36.77 6.46
C LEU A 148 -11.69 36.72 4.96
N ASP A 149 -12.94 36.42 4.55
CA ASP A 149 -13.37 36.20 3.16
C ASP A 149 -12.62 35.09 2.41
N PHE A 150 -11.94 34.19 3.14
CA PHE A 150 -11.25 33.01 2.61
C PHE A 150 -11.79 31.73 3.25
N PRO A 151 -12.95 31.22 2.82
CA PRO A 151 -13.50 29.99 3.37
C PRO A 151 -12.56 28.82 3.11
N THR A 152 -12.25 28.04 4.17
CA THR A 152 -11.39 26.86 4.13
C THR A 152 -12.21 25.58 4.26
N ILE A 153 -11.67 24.49 3.72
CA ILE A 153 -12.24 23.14 3.85
C ILE A 153 -11.31 22.35 4.77
N ASN A 154 -11.87 21.73 5.82
CA ASN A 154 -11.19 20.78 6.68
C ASN A 154 -11.56 19.36 6.23
N VAL A 155 -10.55 18.51 5.96
CA VAL A 155 -10.70 17.13 5.51
C VAL A 155 -10.01 16.19 6.47
#